data_8342d97e3f5b126a631dce2919a9b4b0
#
_entry.id   8342d97e3f5b126a631dce2919a9b4b0
#
_cell.length_a   1.000
_cell.length_b   1.000
_cell.length_c   1.000
_cell.angle_alpha   90.00
_cell.angle_beta   90.00
_cell.angle_gamma   90.00
#
_symmetry.space_group_name_H-M   'P 1'
#
loop_
_entity.id
_entity.type
_entity.pdbx_description
1 polymer ?
#
loop_
_entity_poly.entity_id
_entity_poly.type
_entity_poly.pdbx_seq_one_letter_code
_entity_poly.pdbx_strand_id
1 'polypeptide(L)'
;MSSRRQVKSSGRTVLVVDDQVETLSSVRMLLEREGHRVLTAEGGPQALELLAREPVQLLLVDYFMPVMNGEELIRAVRERERDRLIQIVLQTGYAGEKPPREMLSRLAIQGYHDKTDGPDRLLLWVDVAFKAYDQLAQLHIAERLKTELLANVSHEFRTPLNIIVGYIDLLREGTFGACPADARAVFEKVLANAAYLLDLVEEFLDLSKLEAGAMHVKPERMALTPFLRELAESFALIVNQPVAFLCDVPEDLPVVIAEAAKLRVVIHNLLSNAAKFTREGRIQLTAASLPDGRAAIRVTDTGPGIPPDQHEAIFEIFHQLRPHDGETKGIGLGLALARRFTRMMGGDIAVESAPGTGSTFTVFLPVDCPRAGMARDEAAA
;
A
#
# COMPACT_ATOMS: atom_id res chain seq x y z
N MET A 1 27.34 -26.43 42.65
CA MET A 1 25.98 -26.78 42.20
C MET A 1 25.68 -25.95 40.95
N SER A 2 25.88 -26.56 39.80
CA SER A 2 25.76 -25.89 38.49
C SER A 2 24.30 -25.99 38.01
N SER A 3 23.61 -24.86 37.98
CA SER A 3 22.26 -24.75 37.43
C SER A 3 22.34 -24.89 35.91
N ARG A 4 22.05 -26.08 35.40
CA ARG A 4 21.82 -26.31 33.96
C ARG A 4 20.60 -25.49 33.54
N ARG A 5 20.83 -24.38 32.85
CA ARG A 5 19.81 -23.72 32.06
C ARG A 5 19.31 -24.73 31.01
N GLN A 6 18.09 -25.27 31.20
CA GLN A 6 17.33 -25.88 30.14
C GLN A 6 16.93 -24.80 29.15
N VAL A 7 17.73 -24.57 28.14
CA VAL A 7 17.32 -23.81 26.95
C VAL A 7 16.38 -24.73 26.18
N LYS A 8 15.09 -24.40 26.13
CA LYS A 8 14.15 -25.00 25.19
C LYS A 8 14.65 -24.65 23.79
N SER A 9 15.28 -25.59 23.13
CA SER A 9 15.66 -25.53 21.73
C SER A 9 14.39 -25.39 20.88
N SER A 10 14.12 -24.20 20.39
CA SER A 10 13.23 -24.00 19.25
C SER A 10 14.06 -24.36 18.02
N GLY A 11 13.87 -25.52 17.41
CA GLY A 11 14.63 -26.04 16.27
C GLY A 11 14.64 -25.10 15.04
N ARG A 12 15.31 -23.95 15.18
CA ARG A 12 15.42 -22.90 14.15
C ARG A 12 16.48 -23.28 13.16
N THR A 13 16.26 -22.93 11.90
CA THR A 13 17.16 -23.27 10.80
C THR A 13 18.12 -22.11 10.54
N VAL A 14 19.41 -22.43 10.59
CA VAL A 14 20.51 -21.53 10.24
C VAL A 14 21.15 -22.04 8.95
N LEU A 15 21.35 -21.15 7.98
CA LEU A 15 22.19 -21.44 6.82
C LEU A 15 23.55 -20.77 7.01
N VAL A 16 24.59 -21.58 6.99
CA VAL A 16 26.00 -21.12 7.07
C VAL A 16 26.60 -21.20 5.67
N VAL A 17 27.19 -20.12 5.21
CA VAL A 17 27.80 -20.00 3.89
C VAL A 17 29.24 -19.55 4.01
N ASP A 18 30.17 -20.41 3.61
CA ASP A 18 31.62 -20.19 3.72
C ASP A 18 32.31 -21.10 2.69
N ASP A 19 33.37 -20.66 2.04
CA ASP A 19 34.11 -21.47 1.08
C ASP A 19 35.09 -22.46 1.73
N GLN A 20 35.28 -22.35 3.06
CA GLN A 20 36.16 -23.23 3.84
C GLN A 20 35.34 -24.30 4.55
N VAL A 21 35.51 -25.54 4.15
CA VAL A 21 34.79 -26.73 4.69
C VAL A 21 35.03 -26.92 6.19
N GLU A 22 36.24 -26.57 6.68
CA GLU A 22 36.59 -26.64 8.11
C GLU A 22 35.78 -25.65 8.92
N THR A 23 35.58 -24.43 8.40
CA THR A 23 34.76 -23.40 9.03
C THR A 23 33.30 -23.86 9.08
N LEU A 24 32.76 -24.35 7.96
CA LEU A 24 31.39 -24.89 7.89
C LEU A 24 31.16 -25.98 8.92
N SER A 25 32.12 -26.94 9.03
CA SER A 25 32.03 -28.05 9.98
C SER A 25 32.07 -27.59 11.44
N SER A 26 32.93 -26.62 11.76
CA SER A 26 33.11 -26.08 13.11
C SER A 26 31.89 -25.29 13.56
N VAL A 27 31.39 -24.38 12.72
CA VAL A 27 30.19 -23.57 13.01
C VAL A 27 28.94 -24.45 13.09
N ARG A 28 28.80 -25.43 12.18
CA ARG A 28 27.73 -26.41 12.22
C ARG A 28 27.68 -27.15 13.54
N MET A 29 28.82 -27.73 13.98
CA MET A 29 28.90 -28.47 15.24
C MET A 29 28.54 -27.58 16.45
N LEU A 30 28.98 -26.32 16.46
CA LEU A 30 28.69 -25.36 17.49
C LEU A 30 27.18 -25.10 17.59
N LEU A 31 26.52 -24.80 16.48
CA LEU A 31 25.09 -24.43 16.44
C LEU A 31 24.16 -25.63 16.64
N GLU A 32 24.52 -26.81 16.13
CA GLU A 32 23.78 -28.07 16.39
C GLU A 32 23.83 -28.45 17.87
N ARG A 33 24.92 -28.15 18.56
CA ARG A 33 25.07 -28.35 20.01
C ARG A 33 24.14 -27.42 20.82
N GLU A 34 23.86 -26.23 20.30
CA GLU A 34 22.84 -25.30 20.86
C GLU A 34 21.39 -25.68 20.45
N GLY A 35 21.23 -26.76 19.66
CA GLY A 35 19.93 -27.32 19.28
C GLY A 35 19.32 -26.68 18.03
N HIS A 36 20.10 -26.03 17.19
CA HIS A 36 19.64 -25.48 15.92
C HIS A 36 19.80 -26.50 14.78
N ARG A 37 18.91 -26.41 13.79
CA ARG A 37 19.09 -27.11 12.51
C ARG A 37 20.03 -26.30 11.63
N VAL A 38 21.11 -26.89 11.18
CA VAL A 38 22.13 -26.19 10.38
C VAL A 38 22.20 -26.74 8.97
N LEU A 39 22.03 -25.84 8.01
CA LEU A 39 22.31 -26.08 6.60
C LEU A 39 23.64 -25.41 6.27
N THR A 40 24.40 -26.01 5.36
CA THR A 40 25.72 -25.49 4.95
C THR A 40 25.76 -25.34 3.42
N ALA A 41 26.44 -24.30 2.96
CA ALA A 41 26.71 -24.06 1.54
C ALA A 41 28.16 -23.57 1.38
N GLU A 42 28.84 -24.08 0.36
CA GLU A 42 30.23 -23.72 0.04
C GLU A 42 30.35 -22.45 -0.79
N GLY A 43 29.21 -21.75 -1.07
CA GLY A 43 29.18 -20.49 -1.81
C GLY A 43 27.79 -19.97 -2.09
N GLY A 44 27.74 -18.77 -2.65
CA GLY A 44 26.49 -18.04 -2.91
C GLY A 44 25.45 -18.78 -3.77
N PRO A 45 25.82 -19.38 -4.91
CA PRO A 45 24.84 -20.10 -5.76
C PRO A 45 24.14 -21.24 -5.03
N GLN A 46 24.90 -22.08 -4.30
CA GLN A 46 24.34 -23.18 -3.50
C GLN A 46 23.46 -22.67 -2.36
N ALA A 47 23.84 -21.55 -1.72
CA ALA A 47 23.02 -20.91 -0.70
C ALA A 47 21.66 -20.46 -1.25
N LEU A 48 21.63 -19.88 -2.45
CA LEU A 48 20.39 -19.45 -3.10
C LEU A 48 19.46 -20.64 -3.47
N GLU A 49 20.04 -21.79 -3.83
CA GLU A 49 19.26 -23.01 -4.07
C GLU A 49 18.63 -23.55 -2.77
N LEU A 50 19.39 -23.56 -1.66
CA LEU A 50 18.89 -23.99 -0.36
C LEU A 50 17.78 -23.05 0.14
N LEU A 51 17.97 -21.75 0.04
CA LEU A 51 16.96 -20.74 0.38
C LEU A 51 15.68 -20.87 -0.45
N ALA A 52 15.78 -21.40 -1.68
CA ALA A 52 14.61 -21.66 -2.50
C ALA A 52 13.74 -22.82 -2.00
N ARG A 53 14.35 -23.79 -1.29
CA ARG A 53 13.73 -25.05 -0.89
C ARG A 53 13.39 -25.13 0.60
N GLU A 54 14.19 -24.48 1.45
CA GLU A 54 14.12 -24.63 2.90
C GLU A 54 13.80 -23.29 3.58
N PRO A 55 12.95 -23.30 4.62
CA PRO A 55 12.71 -22.12 5.43
C PRO A 55 13.91 -21.85 6.34
N VAL A 56 14.60 -20.73 6.14
CA VAL A 56 15.76 -20.30 6.92
C VAL A 56 15.42 -19.04 7.71
N GLN A 57 15.79 -19.00 8.99
CA GLN A 57 15.56 -17.85 9.86
C GLN A 57 16.80 -16.97 10.02
N LEU A 58 17.98 -17.57 9.92
CA LEU A 58 19.27 -16.89 10.05
C LEU A 58 20.24 -17.35 8.96
N LEU A 59 20.87 -16.38 8.29
CA LEU A 59 21.95 -16.58 7.33
C LEU A 59 23.25 -16.05 7.95
N LEU A 60 24.20 -16.95 8.14
CA LEU A 60 25.58 -16.61 8.46
C LEU A 60 26.38 -16.70 7.17
N VAL A 61 26.95 -15.61 6.70
CA VAL A 61 27.60 -15.56 5.39
C VAL A 61 29.01 -14.99 5.50
N ASP A 62 29.99 -15.70 4.92
CA ASP A 62 31.32 -15.14 4.77
C ASP A 62 31.36 -14.03 3.74
N TYR A 63 32.16 -13.00 4.01
CA TYR A 63 32.31 -11.88 3.09
C TYR A 63 33.08 -12.26 1.83
N PHE A 64 34.17 -12.99 2.00
CA PHE A 64 35.09 -13.35 0.92
C PHE A 64 34.82 -14.78 0.44
N MET A 65 34.08 -14.90 -0.63
CA MET A 65 33.81 -16.17 -1.29
C MET A 65 34.06 -16.07 -2.79
N PRO A 66 34.55 -17.14 -3.44
CA PRO A 66 34.73 -17.17 -4.89
C PRO A 66 33.38 -17.14 -5.62
N VAL A 67 33.38 -16.66 -6.86
CA VAL A 67 32.21 -16.59 -7.78
C VAL A 67 31.16 -15.57 -7.37
N MET A 68 30.67 -15.60 -6.12
CA MET A 68 29.70 -14.68 -5.55
C MET A 68 30.13 -14.36 -4.12
N ASN A 69 30.47 -13.08 -3.87
CA ASN A 69 30.87 -12.65 -2.55
C ASN A 69 29.64 -12.46 -1.61
N GLY A 70 29.90 -12.28 -0.30
CA GLY A 70 28.83 -12.17 0.68
C GLY A 70 27.89 -10.99 0.42
N GLU A 71 28.36 -9.85 -0.08
CA GLU A 71 27.53 -8.70 -0.40
C GLU A 71 26.57 -9.00 -1.56
N GLU A 72 27.05 -9.64 -2.61
CA GLU A 72 26.22 -10.04 -3.77
C GLU A 72 25.14 -11.02 -3.37
N LEU A 73 25.49 -12.01 -2.52
CA LEU A 73 24.53 -12.96 -1.98
C LEU A 73 23.44 -12.26 -1.15
N ILE A 74 23.82 -11.36 -0.25
CA ILE A 74 22.87 -10.60 0.60
C ILE A 74 21.91 -9.79 -0.26
N ARG A 75 22.40 -9.11 -1.30
CA ARG A 75 21.53 -8.35 -2.23
C ARG A 75 20.53 -9.29 -2.93
N ALA A 76 20.97 -10.41 -3.44
CA ALA A 76 20.10 -11.39 -4.09
C ALA A 76 19.03 -11.96 -3.14
N VAL A 77 19.36 -12.14 -1.85
CA VAL A 77 18.41 -12.57 -0.83
C VAL A 77 17.40 -11.46 -0.53
N ARG A 78 17.83 -10.20 -0.39
CA ARG A 78 16.92 -9.08 -0.09
C ARG A 78 15.98 -8.70 -1.23
N GLU A 79 16.30 -9.02 -2.47
CA GLU A 79 15.42 -8.84 -3.62
C GLU A 79 14.25 -9.84 -3.65
N ARG A 80 14.34 -10.94 -2.93
CA ARG A 80 13.29 -11.95 -2.83
C ARG A 80 12.29 -11.59 -1.74
N GLU A 81 11.00 -11.39 -2.08
CA GLU A 81 9.98 -11.00 -1.10
C GLU A 81 9.82 -12.00 0.06
N ARG A 82 9.87 -13.30 -0.23
CA ARG A 82 9.72 -14.36 0.79
C ARG A 82 10.85 -14.38 1.84
N ASP A 83 12.01 -13.81 1.50
CA ASP A 83 13.21 -13.88 2.33
C ASP A 83 13.46 -12.60 3.16
N ARG A 84 12.49 -11.67 3.16
CA ARG A 84 12.61 -10.38 3.88
C ARG A 84 12.79 -10.53 5.40
N LEU A 85 12.23 -11.56 6.01
CA LEU A 85 12.34 -11.80 7.45
C LEU A 85 13.67 -12.45 7.86
N ILE A 86 14.42 -13.04 6.91
CA ILE A 86 15.69 -13.71 7.22
C ILE A 86 16.66 -12.69 7.84
N GLN A 87 17.18 -13.05 9.01
CA GLN A 87 18.22 -12.29 9.66
C GLN A 87 19.57 -12.65 9.03
N ILE A 88 20.47 -11.68 8.88
CA ILE A 88 21.75 -11.89 8.23
C ILE A 88 22.86 -11.38 9.13
N VAL A 89 23.84 -12.23 9.41
CA VAL A 89 25.08 -11.88 10.08
C VAL A 89 26.24 -12.16 9.13
N LEU A 90 26.98 -11.12 8.81
CA LEU A 90 28.15 -11.22 7.94
C LEU A 90 29.35 -11.69 8.75
N GLN A 91 30.10 -12.68 8.27
CA GLN A 91 31.34 -13.15 8.86
C GLN A 91 32.55 -12.59 8.09
N THR A 92 33.60 -12.25 8.79
CA THR A 92 34.85 -11.78 8.20
C THR A 92 36.04 -12.35 8.96
N GLY A 93 37.08 -12.75 8.27
CA GLY A 93 38.32 -13.29 8.86
C GLY A 93 39.52 -12.34 8.78
N TYR A 94 39.35 -11.15 8.24
CA TYR A 94 40.46 -10.18 8.06
C TYR A 94 40.43 -9.12 9.15
N ALA A 95 41.39 -9.17 10.05
CA ALA A 95 41.59 -8.27 11.18
C ALA A 95 41.93 -6.81 10.86
N GLY A 96 41.74 -6.37 9.62
CA GLY A 96 42.06 -4.99 9.15
C GLY A 96 40.99 -4.30 8.35
N GLU A 97 40.06 -5.05 7.75
CA GLU A 97 38.99 -4.51 6.92
C GLU A 97 37.64 -4.73 7.58
N LYS A 98 37.35 -3.93 8.61
CA LYS A 98 35.97 -3.86 9.15
C LYS A 98 35.08 -3.30 8.07
N PRO A 99 33.97 -3.99 7.72
CA PRO A 99 33.03 -3.41 6.77
C PRO A 99 32.58 -2.03 7.27
N PRO A 100 32.56 -1.01 6.41
CA PRO A 100 32.16 0.35 6.79
C PRO A 100 30.78 0.31 7.46
N ARG A 101 30.53 1.17 8.47
CA ARG A 101 29.19 1.30 9.10
C ARG A 101 28.08 1.50 8.08
N GLU A 102 28.37 2.19 6.99
CA GLU A 102 27.45 2.39 5.87
C GLU A 102 27.01 1.07 5.20
N MET A 103 27.82 0.04 5.25
CA MET A 103 27.51 -1.29 4.69
C MET A 103 26.41 -1.99 5.49
N LEU A 104 26.38 -1.83 6.81
CA LEU A 104 25.33 -2.40 7.67
C LEU A 104 23.94 -1.86 7.29
N SER A 105 23.83 -0.54 7.10
CA SER A 105 22.56 0.11 6.71
C SER A 105 22.19 -0.21 5.27
N ARG A 106 23.17 -0.20 4.35
CA ARG A 106 22.95 -0.43 2.92
C ARG A 106 22.48 -1.85 2.61
N LEU A 107 23.02 -2.84 3.34
CA LEU A 107 22.70 -4.26 3.14
C LEU A 107 21.55 -4.77 4.03
N ALA A 108 21.02 -3.94 4.92
CA ALA A 108 19.98 -4.33 5.88
C ALA A 108 20.34 -5.63 6.63
N ILE A 109 21.57 -5.70 7.19
CA ILE A 109 22.06 -6.82 7.99
C ILE A 109 22.05 -6.48 9.47
N GLN A 110 21.94 -7.49 10.34
CA GLN A 110 21.86 -7.33 11.79
C GLN A 110 23.20 -7.02 12.43
N GLY A 111 24.29 -7.45 11.79
CA GLY A 111 25.62 -7.20 12.28
C GLY A 111 26.69 -7.94 11.51
N TYR A 112 27.92 -7.82 12.00
CA TYR A 112 29.04 -8.60 11.49
C TYR A 112 29.78 -9.28 12.66
N HIS A 113 30.30 -10.45 12.41
CA HIS A 113 31.09 -11.24 13.34
C HIS A 113 32.50 -11.41 12.78
N ASP A 114 33.52 -11.03 13.56
CA ASP A 114 34.90 -11.33 13.24
C ASP A 114 35.19 -12.79 13.63
N LYS A 115 35.63 -13.62 12.69
CA LYS A 115 35.94 -15.04 12.94
C LYS A 115 37.01 -15.22 14.05
N THR A 116 37.80 -14.18 14.34
CA THR A 116 38.82 -14.18 15.41
C THR A 116 38.22 -13.93 16.80
N ASP A 117 36.97 -13.44 16.90
CA ASP A 117 36.31 -13.08 18.17
C ASP A 117 35.88 -14.31 19.03
N GLY A 118 35.98 -15.51 18.49
CA GLY A 118 35.67 -16.76 19.19
C GLY A 118 34.18 -17.14 19.18
N PRO A 119 33.87 -18.37 19.65
CA PRO A 119 32.52 -18.96 19.50
C PRO A 119 31.44 -18.28 20.33
N ASP A 120 31.78 -17.80 21.52
CA ASP A 120 30.78 -17.15 22.40
C ASP A 120 30.19 -15.88 21.77
N ARG A 121 31.02 -15.15 21.02
CA ARG A 121 30.58 -13.94 20.35
C ARG A 121 29.71 -14.24 19.12
N LEU A 122 29.99 -15.33 18.43
CA LEU A 122 29.11 -15.82 17.37
C LEU A 122 27.73 -16.22 17.91
N LEU A 123 27.69 -16.96 19.01
CA LEU A 123 26.44 -17.35 19.67
C LEU A 123 25.62 -16.12 20.12
N LEU A 124 26.28 -15.08 20.63
CA LEU A 124 25.61 -13.83 20.96
C LEU A 124 24.93 -13.19 19.73
N TRP A 125 25.59 -13.16 18.57
CA TRP A 125 24.99 -12.66 17.33
C TRP A 125 23.84 -13.52 16.85
N VAL A 126 23.93 -14.84 17.01
CA VAL A 126 22.87 -15.79 16.70
C VAL A 126 21.62 -15.51 17.56
N ASP A 127 21.81 -15.31 18.87
CA ASP A 127 20.73 -14.97 19.80
C ASP A 127 20.06 -13.63 19.47
N VAL A 128 20.87 -12.60 19.16
CA VAL A 128 20.37 -11.28 18.75
C VAL A 128 19.56 -11.38 17.45
N ALA A 129 20.08 -12.12 16.47
CA ALA A 129 19.43 -12.30 15.19
C ALA A 129 18.10 -13.05 15.33
N PHE A 130 18.04 -14.11 16.12
CA PHE A 130 16.78 -14.82 16.38
C PHE A 130 15.76 -13.98 17.14
N LYS A 131 16.18 -13.18 18.09
CA LYS A 131 15.29 -12.25 18.78
C LYS A 131 14.70 -11.22 17.79
N ALA A 132 15.53 -10.69 16.90
CA ALA A 132 15.08 -9.77 15.86
C ALA A 132 14.09 -10.46 14.88
N TYR A 133 14.38 -11.71 14.48
CA TYR A 133 13.48 -12.50 13.66
C TYR A 133 12.10 -12.67 14.32
N ASP A 134 12.06 -13.05 15.60
CA ASP A 134 10.80 -13.26 16.32
C ASP A 134 9.97 -11.96 16.39
N GLN A 135 10.62 -10.84 16.67
CA GLN A 135 9.94 -9.53 16.72
C GLN A 135 9.32 -9.17 15.37
N LEU A 136 10.07 -9.32 14.29
CA LEU A 136 9.58 -9.04 12.94
C LEU A 136 8.49 -10.01 12.51
N ALA A 137 8.62 -11.30 12.83
CA ALA A 137 7.62 -12.31 12.54
C ALA A 137 6.30 -12.04 13.29
N GLN A 138 6.38 -11.65 14.57
CA GLN A 138 5.21 -11.26 15.36
C GLN A 138 4.51 -10.02 14.79
N LEU A 139 5.27 -8.99 14.38
CA LEU A 139 4.72 -7.81 13.72
C LEU A 139 4.00 -8.19 12.42
N HIS A 140 4.63 -9.01 11.59
CA HIS A 140 4.04 -9.44 10.32
C HIS A 140 2.76 -10.27 10.52
N ILE A 141 2.73 -11.16 11.52
CA ILE A 141 1.52 -11.91 11.89
C ILE A 141 0.43 -10.95 12.39
N ALA A 142 0.76 -9.97 13.24
CA ALA A 142 -0.19 -9.01 13.75
C ALA A 142 -0.79 -8.13 12.64
N GLU A 143 0.02 -7.68 11.70
CA GLU A 143 -0.44 -6.94 10.52
C GLU A 143 -1.37 -7.77 9.62
N ARG A 144 -1.00 -9.02 9.36
CA ARG A 144 -1.84 -9.94 8.60
C ARG A 144 -3.17 -10.22 9.27
N LEU A 145 -3.17 -10.51 10.58
CA LEU A 145 -4.40 -10.72 11.36
C LEU A 145 -5.27 -9.46 11.39
N LYS A 146 -4.67 -8.27 11.53
CA LYS A 146 -5.39 -6.99 11.43
C LYS A 146 -6.12 -6.88 10.09
N THR A 147 -5.45 -7.20 8.98
CA THR A 147 -6.02 -7.13 7.63
C THR A 147 -7.14 -8.15 7.42
N GLU A 148 -6.94 -9.40 7.87
CA GLU A 148 -7.95 -10.46 7.77
C GLU A 148 -9.19 -10.15 8.64
N LEU A 149 -9.00 -9.65 9.86
CA LEU A 149 -10.11 -9.23 10.74
C LEU A 149 -10.94 -8.12 10.09
N LEU A 150 -10.29 -7.11 9.52
CA LEU A 150 -10.98 -5.99 8.90
C LEU A 150 -11.75 -6.42 7.66
N ALA A 151 -11.21 -7.34 6.84
CA ALA A 151 -11.92 -7.90 5.69
C ALA A 151 -13.18 -8.68 6.13
N ASN A 152 -13.08 -9.49 7.18
CA ASN A 152 -14.20 -10.26 7.73
C ASN A 152 -15.28 -9.33 8.32
N VAL A 153 -14.88 -8.35 9.12
CA VAL A 153 -15.79 -7.36 9.72
C VAL A 153 -16.59 -6.62 8.65
N SER A 154 -15.98 -6.27 7.53
CA SER A 154 -16.68 -5.63 6.42
C SER A 154 -17.75 -6.51 5.79
N HIS A 155 -17.43 -7.77 5.56
CA HIS A 155 -18.41 -8.73 5.03
C HIS A 155 -19.59 -8.90 5.99
N GLU A 156 -19.28 -8.96 7.29
CA GLU A 156 -20.30 -9.09 8.35
C GLU A 156 -21.18 -7.82 8.48
N PHE A 157 -20.68 -6.63 8.14
CA PHE A 157 -21.51 -5.42 8.10
C PHE A 157 -22.30 -5.27 6.80
N ARG A 158 -21.70 -5.63 5.65
CA ARG A 158 -22.38 -5.51 4.35
C ARG A 158 -23.64 -6.36 4.27
N THR A 159 -23.63 -7.56 4.83
CA THR A 159 -24.76 -8.50 4.78
C THR A 159 -26.01 -7.94 5.46
N PRO A 160 -26.02 -7.53 6.75
CA PRO A 160 -27.22 -6.99 7.38
C PRO A 160 -27.65 -5.64 6.78
N LEU A 161 -26.70 -4.79 6.32
CA LEU A 161 -27.05 -3.53 5.67
C LEU A 161 -27.76 -3.76 4.34
N ASN A 162 -27.31 -4.71 3.52
CA ASN A 162 -27.98 -5.06 2.29
C ASN A 162 -29.38 -5.65 2.53
N ILE A 163 -29.57 -6.40 3.63
CA ILE A 163 -30.88 -6.90 4.04
C ILE A 163 -31.80 -5.74 4.42
N ILE A 164 -31.30 -4.75 5.20
CA ILE A 164 -32.07 -3.55 5.57
C ILE A 164 -32.48 -2.77 4.33
N VAL A 165 -31.52 -2.52 3.42
CA VAL A 165 -31.79 -1.85 2.14
C VAL A 165 -32.86 -2.59 1.36
N GLY A 166 -32.71 -3.92 1.20
CA GLY A 166 -33.67 -4.72 0.44
C GLY A 166 -35.10 -4.69 1.02
N TYR A 167 -35.25 -4.78 2.35
CA TYR A 167 -36.57 -4.67 2.97
C TYR A 167 -37.19 -3.28 2.83
N ILE A 168 -36.39 -2.24 2.94
CA ILE A 168 -36.90 -0.86 2.78
C ILE A 168 -37.29 -0.59 1.32
N ASP A 169 -36.55 -1.10 0.34
CA ASP A 169 -36.93 -1.01 -1.06
C ASP A 169 -38.26 -1.72 -1.35
N LEU A 170 -38.46 -2.95 -0.83
CA LEU A 170 -39.73 -3.67 -0.97
C LEU A 170 -40.90 -2.91 -0.32
N LEU A 171 -40.69 -2.27 0.83
CA LEU A 171 -41.71 -1.42 1.46
C LEU A 171 -41.99 -0.17 0.64
N ARG A 172 -40.97 0.46 0.05
CA ARG A 172 -41.10 1.64 -0.82
C ARG A 172 -41.86 1.34 -2.10
N GLU A 173 -41.62 0.16 -2.69
CA GLU A 173 -42.28 -0.34 -3.90
C GLU A 173 -43.73 -0.76 -3.67
N GLY A 174 -44.17 -0.84 -2.40
CA GLY A 174 -45.54 -1.21 -2.05
C GLY A 174 -45.82 -2.70 -2.09
N THR A 175 -44.79 -3.56 -2.06
CA THR A 175 -44.95 -5.04 -2.07
C THR A 175 -45.80 -5.54 -0.92
N PHE A 176 -45.81 -4.88 0.24
CA PHE A 176 -46.59 -5.22 1.45
C PHE A 176 -47.81 -4.30 1.65
N GLY A 177 -48.18 -3.51 0.64
CA GLY A 177 -49.28 -2.56 0.68
C GLY A 177 -48.88 -1.14 0.34
N ALA A 178 -49.85 -0.24 0.19
CA ALA A 178 -49.57 1.16 -0.17
C ALA A 178 -48.74 1.87 0.90
N CYS A 179 -47.58 2.40 0.52
CA CYS A 179 -46.73 3.15 1.41
C CYS A 179 -47.23 4.59 1.60
N PRO A 180 -47.56 5.05 2.83
CA PRO A 180 -47.91 6.43 3.10
C PRO A 180 -46.79 7.39 2.68
N ALA A 181 -47.12 8.60 2.21
CA ALA A 181 -46.15 9.59 1.77
C ALA A 181 -45.11 9.95 2.86
N ASP A 182 -45.57 10.07 4.11
CA ASP A 182 -44.70 10.37 5.24
C ASP A 182 -43.71 9.23 5.54
N ALA A 183 -44.13 7.95 5.37
CA ALA A 183 -43.28 6.80 5.54
C ALA A 183 -42.21 6.70 4.44
N ARG A 184 -42.54 7.10 3.21
CA ARG A 184 -41.59 7.12 2.08
C ARG A 184 -40.38 8.03 2.36
N ALA A 185 -40.63 9.22 2.90
CA ALA A 185 -39.54 10.15 3.28
C ALA A 185 -38.62 9.58 4.37
N VAL A 186 -39.18 8.78 5.28
CA VAL A 186 -38.38 8.07 6.32
C VAL A 186 -37.54 6.96 5.68
N PHE A 187 -38.12 6.19 4.76
CA PHE A 187 -37.41 5.12 4.06
C PHE A 187 -36.23 5.64 3.25
N GLU A 188 -36.39 6.75 2.54
CA GLU A 188 -35.28 7.40 1.81
C GLU A 188 -34.14 7.83 2.74
N LYS A 189 -34.47 8.33 3.93
CA LYS A 189 -33.44 8.66 4.93
C LYS A 189 -32.71 7.40 5.44
N VAL A 190 -33.42 6.29 5.64
CA VAL A 190 -32.81 5.03 6.10
C VAL A 190 -31.92 4.44 5.02
N LEU A 191 -32.38 4.44 3.75
CA LEU A 191 -31.60 4.00 2.60
C LEU A 191 -30.33 4.83 2.44
N ALA A 192 -30.42 6.16 2.52
CA ALA A 192 -29.28 7.05 2.45
C ALA A 192 -28.24 6.79 3.56
N ASN A 193 -28.70 6.53 4.80
CA ASN A 193 -27.79 6.21 5.90
C ASN A 193 -27.19 4.80 5.77
N ALA A 194 -27.91 3.83 5.25
CA ALA A 194 -27.41 2.48 5.01
C ALA A 194 -26.32 2.50 3.90
N ALA A 195 -26.56 3.22 2.79
CA ALA A 195 -25.59 3.42 1.74
C ALA A 195 -24.32 4.11 2.27
N TYR A 196 -24.50 5.17 3.06
CA TYR A 196 -23.39 5.88 3.70
C TYR A 196 -22.54 4.96 4.60
N LEU A 197 -23.18 4.07 5.39
CA LEU A 197 -22.45 3.10 6.22
C LEU A 197 -21.68 2.09 5.38
N LEU A 198 -22.25 1.62 4.25
CA LEU A 198 -21.54 0.73 3.33
C LEU A 198 -20.30 1.40 2.75
N ASP A 199 -20.43 2.64 2.27
CA ASP A 199 -19.31 3.41 1.73
C ASP A 199 -18.19 3.58 2.77
N LEU A 200 -18.55 3.91 4.02
CA LEU A 200 -17.59 4.03 5.12
C LEU A 200 -16.83 2.74 5.41
N VAL A 201 -17.54 1.62 5.42
CA VAL A 201 -16.93 0.30 5.62
C VAL A 201 -15.96 -0.02 4.48
N GLU A 202 -16.30 0.30 3.24
CA GLU A 202 -15.43 0.10 2.08
C GLU A 202 -14.19 1.01 2.10
N GLU A 203 -14.37 2.30 2.40
CA GLU A 203 -13.25 3.25 2.56
C GLU A 203 -12.28 2.80 3.66
N PHE A 204 -12.79 2.35 4.80
CA PHE A 204 -11.98 1.88 5.91
C PHE A 204 -11.18 0.61 5.57
N LEU A 205 -11.80 -0.32 4.82
CA LEU A 205 -11.11 -1.52 4.34
C LEU A 205 -10.01 -1.20 3.34
N ASP A 206 -10.32 -0.35 2.37
CA ASP A 206 -9.36 0.05 1.36
C ASP A 206 -8.15 0.73 2.03
N LEU A 207 -8.39 1.58 3.03
CA LEU A 207 -7.33 2.18 3.82
C LEU A 207 -6.50 1.13 4.56
N SER A 208 -7.14 0.18 5.22
CA SER A 208 -6.45 -0.88 5.97
C SER A 208 -5.57 -1.76 5.07
N LYS A 209 -6.08 -2.13 3.88
CA LYS A 209 -5.29 -2.87 2.87
C LYS A 209 -4.10 -2.06 2.36
N LEU A 210 -4.28 -0.74 2.21
CA LEU A 210 -3.20 0.19 1.83
C LEU A 210 -2.11 0.26 2.89
N GLU A 211 -2.48 0.41 4.18
CA GLU A 211 -1.52 0.46 5.30
C GLU A 211 -0.74 -0.84 5.43
N ALA A 212 -1.39 -1.98 5.23
CA ALA A 212 -0.75 -3.31 5.26
C ALA A 212 0.13 -3.60 4.03
N GLY A 213 0.20 -2.68 3.03
CA GLY A 213 0.90 -2.95 1.77
C GLY A 213 0.29 -4.10 0.96
N ALA A 214 -0.91 -4.54 1.33
CA ALA A 214 -1.60 -5.67 0.70
C ALA A 214 -2.41 -5.26 -0.54
N MET A 215 -2.52 -3.96 -0.80
CA MET A 215 -3.22 -3.46 -1.97
C MET A 215 -2.26 -3.33 -3.15
N HIS A 216 -2.63 -3.97 -4.25
CA HIS A 216 -1.91 -3.88 -5.51
C HIS A 216 -2.80 -3.16 -6.51
N VAL A 217 -2.26 -2.16 -7.19
CA VAL A 217 -2.89 -1.52 -8.34
C VAL A 217 -2.38 -2.22 -9.60
N LYS A 218 -3.29 -2.55 -10.51
CA LYS A 218 -2.97 -3.12 -11.83
C LYS A 218 -3.25 -2.06 -12.91
N PRO A 219 -2.27 -1.16 -13.17
CA PRO A 219 -2.47 -0.09 -14.14
C PRO A 219 -2.56 -0.70 -15.55
N GLU A 220 -3.58 -0.30 -16.29
CA GLU A 220 -3.82 -0.70 -17.66
C GLU A 220 -3.94 0.55 -18.56
N ARG A 221 -3.78 0.36 -19.85
CA ARG A 221 -3.99 1.43 -20.84
C ARG A 221 -5.48 1.76 -20.91
N MET A 222 -5.84 2.99 -20.59
CA MET A 222 -7.22 3.43 -20.52
C MET A 222 -7.45 4.72 -21.31
N ALA A 223 -8.51 4.72 -22.15
CA ALA A 223 -8.99 5.91 -22.80
C ALA A 223 -9.72 6.82 -21.80
N LEU A 224 -9.17 8.00 -21.55
CA LEU A 224 -9.64 8.88 -20.48
C LEU A 224 -10.98 9.55 -20.79
N THR A 225 -11.21 9.98 -22.04
CA THR A 225 -12.43 10.69 -22.45
C THR A 225 -13.72 9.89 -22.20
N PRO A 226 -13.89 8.65 -22.70
CA PRO A 226 -15.13 7.91 -22.47
C PRO A 226 -15.33 7.59 -20.99
N PHE A 227 -14.26 7.31 -20.25
CA PHE A 227 -14.33 7.04 -18.82
C PHE A 227 -14.84 8.25 -18.02
N LEU A 228 -14.31 9.45 -18.28
CA LEU A 228 -14.76 10.66 -17.58
C LEU A 228 -16.18 11.07 -17.97
N ARG A 229 -16.60 10.87 -19.21
CA ARG A 229 -17.96 11.16 -19.63
C ARG A 229 -18.99 10.25 -18.96
N GLU A 230 -18.72 8.95 -18.89
CA GLU A 230 -19.57 8.00 -18.15
C GLU A 230 -19.75 8.42 -16.68
N LEU A 231 -18.65 8.80 -16.02
CA LEU A 231 -18.70 9.31 -14.65
C LEU A 231 -19.50 10.61 -14.52
N ALA A 232 -19.31 11.54 -15.45
CA ALA A 232 -20.03 12.81 -15.47
C ALA A 232 -21.53 12.62 -15.67
N GLU A 233 -21.95 11.74 -16.57
CA GLU A 233 -23.37 11.39 -16.79
C GLU A 233 -24.00 10.82 -15.52
N SER A 234 -23.31 9.87 -14.85
CA SER A 234 -23.78 9.28 -13.60
C SER A 234 -23.88 10.32 -12.48
N PHE A 235 -22.91 11.22 -12.38
CA PHE A 235 -22.88 12.27 -11.36
C PHE A 235 -23.93 13.36 -11.59
N ALA A 236 -24.21 13.71 -12.85
CA ALA A 236 -25.22 14.68 -13.21
C ALA A 236 -26.64 14.32 -12.71
N LEU A 237 -26.92 13.02 -12.54
CA LEU A 237 -28.20 12.52 -12.01
C LEU A 237 -28.34 12.74 -10.49
N ILE A 238 -27.23 12.92 -9.78
CA ILE A 238 -27.18 13.00 -8.32
C ILE A 238 -27.17 14.46 -7.86
N VAL A 239 -26.59 15.37 -8.66
CA VAL A 239 -26.49 16.80 -8.32
C VAL A 239 -27.86 17.46 -8.51
N ASN A 240 -28.40 18.01 -7.43
CA ASN A 240 -29.70 18.69 -7.42
C ASN A 240 -29.53 20.21 -7.44
N GLN A 241 -30.52 20.92 -7.99
CA GLN A 241 -30.59 22.38 -7.87
C GLN A 241 -30.51 22.79 -6.38
N PRO A 242 -29.83 23.93 -6.04
CA PRO A 242 -29.42 25.02 -6.94
C PRO A 242 -28.00 24.92 -7.51
N VAL A 243 -27.33 23.77 -7.43
CA VAL A 243 -25.95 23.58 -7.94
C VAL A 243 -25.96 23.14 -9.39
N ALA A 244 -25.23 23.84 -10.26
CA ALA A 244 -25.05 23.46 -11.65
C ALA A 244 -23.84 22.55 -11.81
N PHE A 245 -23.98 21.42 -12.53
CA PHE A 245 -22.86 20.57 -12.91
C PHE A 245 -22.48 20.80 -14.37
N LEU A 246 -21.19 21.07 -14.62
CA LEU A 246 -20.62 21.29 -15.95
C LEU A 246 -19.54 20.25 -16.23
N CYS A 247 -19.57 19.65 -17.42
CA CYS A 247 -18.56 18.71 -17.88
C CYS A 247 -17.94 19.24 -19.17
N ASP A 248 -16.64 19.56 -19.13
CA ASP A 248 -15.86 20.01 -20.28
C ASP A 248 -14.64 19.09 -20.43
N VAL A 249 -14.88 17.94 -21.08
CA VAL A 249 -13.88 16.90 -21.33
C VAL A 249 -13.65 16.80 -22.84
N PRO A 250 -12.45 17.16 -23.33
CA PRO A 250 -12.06 17.07 -24.75
C PRO A 250 -12.18 15.65 -25.30
N GLU A 251 -12.37 15.55 -26.62
CA GLU A 251 -12.47 14.25 -27.29
C GLU A 251 -11.13 13.55 -27.49
N ASP A 252 -10.06 14.31 -27.54
CA ASP A 252 -8.71 13.92 -27.94
C ASP A 252 -7.76 13.79 -26.74
N LEU A 253 -8.27 13.43 -25.56
CA LEU A 253 -7.40 13.18 -24.41
C LEU A 253 -6.51 11.95 -24.65
N PRO A 254 -5.26 12.00 -24.13
CA PRO A 254 -4.34 10.89 -24.29
C PRO A 254 -4.80 9.65 -23.51
N VAL A 255 -4.31 8.49 -23.94
CA VAL A 255 -4.41 7.25 -23.18
C VAL A 255 -3.53 7.37 -21.94
N VAL A 256 -4.09 7.08 -20.78
CA VAL A 256 -3.38 7.07 -19.51
C VAL A 256 -3.13 5.63 -19.03
N ILE A 257 -2.16 5.47 -18.14
CA ILE A 257 -1.89 4.20 -17.46
C ILE A 257 -2.50 4.28 -16.07
N ALA A 258 -3.67 3.66 -15.89
CA ALA A 258 -4.41 3.69 -14.63
C ALA A 258 -5.28 2.45 -14.47
N GLU A 259 -5.66 2.13 -13.23
CA GLU A 259 -6.70 1.13 -12.94
C GLU A 259 -8.06 1.85 -12.87
N ALA A 260 -8.96 1.51 -13.81
CA ALA A 260 -10.26 2.18 -13.95
C ALA A 260 -11.09 2.18 -12.64
N ALA A 261 -11.10 1.06 -11.89
CA ALA A 261 -11.83 0.96 -10.63
C ALA A 261 -11.29 1.94 -9.57
N LYS A 262 -9.97 2.06 -9.44
CA LYS A 262 -9.34 2.96 -8.46
C LYS A 262 -9.45 4.42 -8.88
N LEU A 263 -9.30 4.71 -10.17
CA LEU A 263 -9.52 6.07 -10.67
C LEU A 263 -10.98 6.52 -10.50
N ARG A 264 -11.94 5.61 -10.65
CA ARG A 264 -13.37 5.88 -10.35
C ARG A 264 -13.55 6.32 -8.90
N VAL A 265 -12.96 5.62 -7.95
CA VAL A 265 -12.99 6.01 -6.52
C VAL A 265 -12.38 7.39 -6.31
N VAL A 266 -11.23 7.68 -6.93
CA VAL A 266 -10.57 9.00 -6.84
C VAL A 266 -11.50 10.12 -7.31
N ILE A 267 -12.02 10.00 -8.53
CA ILE A 267 -12.85 11.07 -9.12
C ILE A 267 -14.19 11.18 -8.39
N HIS A 268 -14.79 10.05 -8.00
CA HIS A 268 -16.03 10.05 -7.20
C HIS A 268 -15.84 10.78 -5.86
N ASN A 269 -14.73 10.55 -5.15
CA ASN A 269 -14.44 11.24 -3.89
C ASN A 269 -14.31 12.75 -4.08
N LEU A 270 -13.66 13.21 -5.17
CA LEU A 270 -13.54 14.63 -5.46
C LEU A 270 -14.89 15.26 -5.82
N LEU A 271 -15.67 14.62 -6.67
CA LEU A 271 -17.01 15.09 -7.08
C LEU A 271 -17.99 15.08 -5.90
N SER A 272 -18.00 14.03 -5.09
CA SER A 272 -18.83 13.91 -3.90
C SER A 272 -18.51 15.01 -2.87
N ASN A 273 -17.21 15.30 -2.65
CA ASN A 273 -16.81 16.42 -1.80
C ASN A 273 -17.27 17.75 -2.38
N ALA A 274 -17.12 17.99 -3.67
CA ALA A 274 -17.61 19.20 -4.32
C ALA A 274 -19.13 19.37 -4.13
N ALA A 275 -19.92 18.31 -4.34
CA ALA A 275 -21.37 18.33 -4.13
C ALA A 275 -21.77 18.57 -2.65
N LYS A 276 -21.01 18.00 -1.73
CA LYS A 276 -21.25 18.13 -0.29
C LYS A 276 -21.02 19.54 0.23
N PHE A 277 -19.99 20.23 -0.27
CA PHE A 277 -19.59 21.52 0.24
C PHE A 277 -20.11 22.71 -0.58
N THR A 278 -20.63 22.48 -1.79
CA THR A 278 -21.22 23.54 -2.61
C THR A 278 -22.74 23.57 -2.39
N ARG A 279 -23.23 24.60 -1.69
CA ARG A 279 -24.69 24.79 -1.47
C ARG A 279 -25.37 25.46 -2.67
N GLU A 280 -24.69 26.40 -3.29
CA GLU A 280 -25.14 27.16 -4.46
C GLU A 280 -23.98 27.43 -5.41
N GLY A 281 -24.24 27.54 -6.70
CA GLY A 281 -23.22 27.83 -7.71
C GLY A 281 -22.97 26.66 -8.66
N ARG A 282 -21.71 26.24 -8.84
CA ARG A 282 -21.37 25.23 -9.84
C ARG A 282 -20.27 24.29 -9.39
N ILE A 283 -20.31 23.09 -9.96
CA ILE A 283 -19.24 22.09 -9.93
C ILE A 283 -18.84 21.84 -11.38
N GLN A 284 -17.55 21.81 -11.65
CA GLN A 284 -17.03 21.60 -13.00
C GLN A 284 -16.01 20.50 -13.05
N LEU A 285 -16.20 19.53 -13.96
CA LEU A 285 -15.23 18.50 -14.30
C LEU A 285 -14.56 18.87 -15.63
N THR A 286 -13.24 19.04 -15.62
CA THR A 286 -12.45 19.31 -16.82
C THR A 286 -11.26 18.37 -16.90
N ALA A 287 -10.73 18.17 -18.11
CA ALA A 287 -9.50 17.42 -18.30
C ALA A 287 -8.65 18.01 -19.43
N ALA A 288 -7.33 17.88 -19.32
CA ALA A 288 -6.40 18.36 -20.33
C ALA A 288 -5.13 17.51 -20.37
N SER A 289 -4.49 17.48 -21.55
CA SER A 289 -3.13 16.99 -21.70
C SER A 289 -2.15 18.10 -21.30
N LEU A 290 -1.11 17.76 -20.53
CA LEU A 290 -0.08 18.70 -20.13
C LEU A 290 1.18 18.55 -21.00
N PRO A 291 1.97 19.64 -21.19
CA PRO A 291 3.20 19.61 -21.99
C PRO A 291 4.27 18.65 -21.44
N ASP A 292 4.21 18.32 -20.15
CA ASP A 292 5.16 17.44 -19.46
C ASP A 292 4.84 15.94 -19.62
N GLY A 293 3.87 15.59 -20.48
CA GLY A 293 3.47 14.21 -20.74
C GLY A 293 2.58 13.61 -19.67
N ARG A 294 1.85 14.43 -18.92
CA ARG A 294 0.81 14.00 -17.97
C ARG A 294 -0.58 14.40 -18.46
N ALA A 295 -1.59 13.70 -18.02
CA ALA A 295 -2.99 14.14 -18.10
C ALA A 295 -3.38 14.78 -16.76
N ALA A 296 -4.11 15.88 -16.82
CA ALA A 296 -4.69 16.54 -15.65
C ALA A 296 -6.21 16.44 -15.69
N ILE A 297 -6.81 15.93 -14.61
CA ILE A 297 -8.26 15.91 -14.41
C ILE A 297 -8.55 16.89 -13.27
N ARG A 298 -9.43 17.87 -13.50
CA ARG A 298 -9.75 18.89 -12.51
C ARG A 298 -11.22 18.82 -12.12
N VAL A 299 -11.46 18.86 -10.81
CA VAL A 299 -12.78 19.06 -10.21
C VAL A 299 -12.74 20.40 -9.52
N THR A 300 -13.52 21.35 -10.03
CA THR A 300 -13.63 22.72 -9.48
C THR A 300 -15.00 22.92 -8.89
N ASP A 301 -15.06 23.46 -7.68
CA ASP A 301 -16.29 23.84 -6.98
C ASP A 301 -16.30 25.32 -6.62
N THR A 302 -17.48 25.88 -6.38
CA THR A 302 -17.68 27.25 -5.86
C THR A 302 -18.11 27.25 -4.39
N GLY A 303 -17.67 26.26 -3.64
CA GLY A 303 -17.97 26.13 -2.21
C GLY A 303 -17.21 27.11 -1.31
N PRO A 304 -17.13 26.84 -0.01
CA PRO A 304 -16.52 27.74 0.97
C PRO A 304 -15.01 27.91 0.81
N GLY A 305 -14.34 27.04 0.05
CA GLY A 305 -12.90 27.02 -0.09
C GLY A 305 -12.17 26.51 1.16
N ILE A 306 -10.84 26.36 1.03
CA ILE A 306 -9.95 25.74 2.01
C ILE A 306 -8.82 26.74 2.34
N PRO A 307 -8.55 27.01 3.63
CA PRO A 307 -7.42 27.85 4.02
C PRO A 307 -6.07 27.27 3.57
N PRO A 308 -5.10 28.09 3.14
CA PRO A 308 -3.81 27.61 2.62
C PRO A 308 -3.01 26.75 3.60
N ASP A 309 -3.10 27.00 4.89
CA ASP A 309 -2.47 26.24 5.97
C ASP A 309 -3.03 24.81 6.12
N GLN A 310 -4.20 24.53 5.52
CA GLN A 310 -4.88 23.24 5.56
C GLN A 310 -4.69 22.40 4.29
N HIS A 311 -4.06 22.93 3.23
CA HIS A 311 -3.96 22.25 1.92
C HIS A 311 -3.26 20.89 1.96
N GLU A 312 -2.27 20.71 2.84
CA GLU A 312 -1.65 19.41 3.04
C GLU A 312 -2.44 18.54 4.04
N ALA A 313 -2.96 19.15 5.10
CA ALA A 313 -3.65 18.46 6.17
C ALA A 313 -4.96 17.78 5.71
N ILE A 314 -5.66 18.32 4.71
CA ILE A 314 -6.88 17.70 4.17
C ILE A 314 -6.67 16.31 3.54
N PHE A 315 -5.44 15.93 3.24
CA PHE A 315 -5.07 14.61 2.75
C PHE A 315 -4.63 13.67 3.87
N GLU A 316 -4.60 14.12 5.13
CA GLU A 316 -4.33 13.27 6.28
C GLU A 316 -5.58 12.46 6.65
N ILE A 317 -5.35 11.25 7.18
CA ILE A 317 -6.41 10.34 7.60
C ILE A 317 -7.14 10.94 8.80
N PHE A 318 -8.48 10.91 8.78
CA PHE A 318 -9.36 11.47 9.81
C PHE A 318 -9.29 13.00 9.97
N HIS A 319 -8.60 13.69 9.07
CA HIS A 319 -8.59 15.15 9.11
C HIS A 319 -9.89 15.73 8.54
N GLN A 320 -10.46 16.67 9.27
CA GLN A 320 -11.66 17.41 8.87
C GLN A 320 -11.50 18.89 9.20
N LEU A 321 -11.86 19.74 8.25
CA LEU A 321 -12.01 21.17 8.54
C LEU A 321 -13.20 21.35 9.48
N ARG A 322 -13.04 22.06 10.59
CA ARG A 322 -14.13 22.33 11.54
C ARG A 322 -15.25 23.09 10.82
N PRO A 323 -16.48 22.57 10.80
CA PRO A 323 -17.57 23.27 10.16
C PRO A 323 -17.96 24.50 10.98
N HIS A 324 -18.30 25.59 10.30
CA HIS A 324 -18.90 26.77 10.95
C HIS A 324 -20.34 26.50 11.44
N ASP A 325 -21.04 25.49 10.91
CA ASP A 325 -22.47 25.21 11.11
C ASP A 325 -22.86 23.74 11.37
N GLY A 326 -22.10 22.97 12.09
CA GLY A 326 -22.58 21.74 12.74
C GLY A 326 -23.00 20.54 11.86
N GLU A 327 -22.97 20.59 10.54
CA GLU A 327 -23.54 19.57 9.64
C GLU A 327 -22.55 18.93 8.65
N THR A 328 -21.31 18.63 9.01
CA THR A 328 -20.43 17.91 8.08
C THR A 328 -20.37 16.42 8.39
N LYS A 329 -21.13 15.63 7.62
CA LYS A 329 -21.04 14.17 7.62
C LYS A 329 -19.84 13.72 6.78
N GLY A 330 -18.92 12.97 7.36
CA GLY A 330 -17.78 12.33 6.69
C GLY A 330 -16.72 12.02 7.72
N ILE A 331 -15.91 10.97 7.51
CA ILE A 331 -14.87 10.57 8.48
C ILE A 331 -13.50 11.18 8.15
N GLY A 332 -13.33 11.81 6.98
CA GLY A 332 -12.04 12.36 6.55
C GLY A 332 -11.10 11.29 5.95
N LEU A 333 -11.67 10.27 5.29
CA LEU A 333 -10.91 9.20 4.62
C LEU A 333 -10.79 9.41 3.11
N GLY A 334 -11.81 9.96 2.45
CA GLY A 334 -11.92 10.00 1.00
C GLY A 334 -10.76 10.70 0.28
N LEU A 335 -10.31 11.88 0.75
CA LEU A 335 -9.18 12.60 0.14
C LEU A 335 -7.85 11.88 0.38
N ALA A 336 -7.64 11.32 1.58
CA ALA A 336 -6.45 10.52 1.88
C ALA A 336 -6.35 9.31 0.97
N LEU A 337 -7.47 8.60 0.79
CA LEU A 337 -7.59 7.44 -0.09
C LEU A 337 -7.36 7.83 -1.57
N ALA A 338 -7.97 8.92 -2.01
CA ALA A 338 -7.82 9.44 -3.36
C ALA A 338 -6.34 9.75 -3.68
N ARG A 339 -5.62 10.45 -2.78
CA ARG A 339 -4.19 10.76 -2.97
C ARG A 339 -3.33 9.49 -3.00
N ARG A 340 -3.61 8.52 -2.13
CA ARG A 340 -2.88 7.25 -2.12
C ARG A 340 -3.08 6.44 -3.38
N PHE A 341 -4.32 6.29 -3.86
CA PHE A 341 -4.59 5.58 -5.12
C PHE A 341 -3.92 6.27 -6.31
N THR A 342 -3.99 7.60 -6.37
CA THR A 342 -3.34 8.35 -7.45
C THR A 342 -1.82 8.13 -7.44
N ARG A 343 -1.18 8.14 -6.28
CA ARG A 343 0.26 7.86 -6.15
C ARG A 343 0.63 6.43 -6.54
N MET A 344 -0.21 5.45 -6.20
CA MET A 344 0.00 4.06 -6.64
C MET A 344 -0.11 3.89 -8.16
N MET A 345 -0.84 4.77 -8.84
CA MET A 345 -0.92 4.84 -10.31
C MET A 345 0.19 5.69 -10.93
N GLY A 346 1.19 6.14 -10.15
CA GLY A 346 2.31 6.96 -10.62
C GLY A 346 1.97 8.44 -10.82
N GLY A 347 0.83 8.88 -10.28
CA GLY A 347 0.36 10.27 -10.34
C GLY A 347 0.46 11.00 -8.99
N ASP A 348 -0.20 12.15 -8.88
CA ASP A 348 -0.44 12.87 -7.59
C ASP A 348 -1.69 13.74 -7.68
N ILE A 349 -2.14 14.26 -6.53
CA ILE A 349 -3.26 15.20 -6.43
C ILE A 349 -2.77 16.52 -5.82
N ALA A 350 -3.12 17.63 -6.46
CA ALA A 350 -2.92 18.97 -5.94
C ALA A 350 -4.26 19.67 -5.67
N VAL A 351 -4.24 20.65 -4.78
CA VAL A 351 -5.37 21.52 -4.47
C VAL A 351 -4.99 22.98 -4.61
N GLU A 352 -5.84 23.74 -5.27
CA GLU A 352 -5.80 25.21 -5.34
C GLU A 352 -7.11 25.73 -4.76
N SER A 353 -7.06 26.47 -3.67
CA SER A 353 -8.25 26.92 -2.95
C SER A 353 -7.94 28.14 -2.11
N ALA A 354 -8.96 28.99 -1.90
CA ALA A 354 -8.93 30.05 -0.92
C ALA A 354 -10.32 30.22 -0.29
N PRO A 355 -10.42 30.64 0.98
CA PRO A 355 -11.69 30.86 1.65
C PRO A 355 -12.62 31.80 0.85
N GLY A 356 -13.87 31.35 0.61
CA GLY A 356 -14.89 32.07 -0.12
C GLY A 356 -14.81 32.04 -1.64
N THR A 357 -13.81 31.35 -2.24
CA THR A 357 -13.63 31.27 -3.71
C THR A 357 -13.90 29.89 -4.28
N GLY A 358 -14.08 28.89 -3.43
CA GLY A 358 -14.18 27.50 -3.83
C GLY A 358 -12.84 26.78 -3.90
N SER A 359 -12.84 25.56 -4.46
CA SER A 359 -11.65 24.72 -4.55
C SER A 359 -11.50 24.11 -5.93
N THR A 360 -10.27 23.88 -6.34
CA THR A 360 -9.93 23.11 -7.52
C THR A 360 -8.96 21.99 -7.13
N PHE A 361 -9.42 20.77 -7.24
CA PHE A 361 -8.59 19.58 -7.08
C PHE A 361 -8.13 19.10 -8.45
N THR A 362 -6.83 18.87 -8.61
CA THR A 362 -6.22 18.40 -9.85
C THR A 362 -5.54 17.06 -9.64
N VAL A 363 -6.01 16.04 -10.35
CA VAL A 363 -5.40 14.70 -10.41
C VAL A 363 -4.48 14.65 -11.61
N PHE A 364 -3.21 14.35 -11.37
CA PHE A 364 -2.20 14.16 -12.43
C PHE A 364 -1.97 12.68 -12.64
N LEU A 365 -2.02 12.22 -13.90
CA LEU A 365 -1.76 10.83 -14.27
C LEU A 365 -0.70 10.77 -15.36
N PRO A 366 0.17 9.73 -15.37
CA PRO A 366 1.11 9.50 -16.44
C PRO A 366 0.36 9.11 -17.74
N VAL A 367 0.76 9.73 -18.84
CA VAL A 367 0.28 9.37 -20.17
C VAL A 367 1.13 8.23 -20.71
N ASP A 368 0.49 7.28 -21.38
CA ASP A 368 1.19 6.26 -22.14
C ASP A 368 1.85 6.92 -23.38
N CYS A 369 3.11 7.31 -23.18
CA CYS A 369 3.91 7.80 -24.29
C CYS A 369 4.42 6.58 -25.06
N PRO A 370 4.03 6.34 -26.31
CA PRO A 370 4.69 5.32 -27.12
C PRO A 370 6.19 5.72 -27.14
N ARG A 371 7.05 4.86 -26.57
CA ARG A 371 8.49 5.08 -26.58
C ARG A 371 8.91 5.43 -28.01
N ALA A 372 9.37 6.65 -28.23
CA ALA A 372 10.05 7.09 -29.44
C ALA A 372 11.39 6.34 -29.58
N GLY A 373 11.34 5.02 -29.82
CA GLY A 373 12.49 4.12 -29.76
C GLY A 373 12.41 2.88 -30.64
N MET A 374 11.35 2.69 -31.45
CA MET A 374 11.26 1.53 -32.36
C MET A 374 11.19 1.91 -33.83
N ALA A 375 11.73 3.06 -34.22
CA ALA A 375 11.83 3.46 -35.63
C ALA A 375 13.31 3.53 -36.06
N ARG A 376 14.10 2.48 -35.83
CA ARG A 376 15.50 2.39 -36.33
C ARG A 376 15.94 1.03 -36.85
N ASP A 377 15.06 0.05 -37.01
CA ASP A 377 15.47 -1.29 -37.52
C ASP A 377 14.74 -1.77 -38.78
N GLU A 378 13.95 -0.91 -39.48
CA GLU A 378 13.34 -1.28 -40.77
C GLU A 378 13.95 -0.56 -41.98
N ALA A 379 15.11 0.08 -41.87
CA ALA A 379 15.81 0.72 -43.01
C ALA A 379 17.20 0.09 -43.31
N ALA A 380 17.40 -1.19 -42.93
CA ALA A 380 18.59 -1.96 -43.32
C ALA A 380 18.25 -3.43 -43.52
N ALA A 381 17.51 -3.72 -44.58
CA ALA A 381 17.46 -5.03 -45.25
C ALA A 381 17.25 -4.83 -46.75
#